data_ea3f08be93def76df751923606006ca0
#
_entry.id   ea3f08be93def76df751923606006ca0
#
_cell.length_a   1.000
_cell.length_b   1.000
_cell.length_c   1.000
_cell.angle_alpha   90.00
_cell.angle_beta   90.00
_cell.angle_gamma   90.00
#
_symmetry.space_group_name_H-M   'P 1'
#
loop_
_entity.id
_entity.type
_entity.pdbx_description
1 polymer ?
#
loop_
_entity_poly.entity_id
_entity_poly.type
_entity_poly.pdbx_seq_one_letter_code
_entity_poly.pdbx_strand_id
1 'polypeptide(L)'
;MKKRDSRLWFAAALTAMALVLGVRGLYGFCWSDESFYLTFAQRLWNGQKLILDEWHPVQFYSVLFYPILTVYRALFGTRGIYLFARELYVLAAWAASLYLYFTLCREVRPLFAFLCAGLYLSYSRGNIWGPSYYNLFLTFGLLSACLAFRGRCGAGKGRGLRFFLCGLCLAAAVLCVPYFALFVILCLGAALCLRKTRKDALWALGGICLGAAVFLLCFLPKDIGGVLAGLKQILSDPEHDGGPVSYLLAAIRDVKLLYFYEAALALLAGAVLAAGMCFLPKAWGALPGLAVAALGAAASLWRYRAAETGFAFYQLALFCLPGLVLCWVRGQIRIPALLLRLLGVCMGLAMALSSNTEAITFTVGLPVYAIGAVLQLSAVQNEEGKSLRFFAGVLAAAVLCVTFSCRITQVFRDGPLNTLTQTLTDGPAAGLRTTEEHAGQYGQILAMLESLEDTYSSENRIFFTSILPWGYLAADFPCGAPTAWRTKLSSPRLESYYETHLVPAIVVVLKENMGASPDKHDLNENEFSGPFWEELQENYSHIAYPCADVYISPKAILKGA
;
A
#
# COMPACT_ATOMS: atom_id res chain seq x y z
N MET A 1 -12.46 -32.22 19.60
CA MET A 1 -11.17 -31.77 19.03
C MET A 1 -10.35 -31.07 20.10
N LYS A 2 -9.14 -31.53 20.38
CA LYS A 2 -8.24 -30.90 21.36
C LYS A 2 -7.88 -29.47 20.89
N LYS A 3 -7.77 -28.53 21.81
CA LYS A 3 -7.52 -27.09 21.56
C LYS A 3 -6.27 -26.83 20.68
N ARG A 4 -5.34 -27.77 20.63
CA ARG A 4 -4.12 -27.74 19.80
C ARG A 4 -4.44 -28.03 18.32
N ASP A 5 -5.35 -28.94 18.05
CA ASP A 5 -5.69 -29.36 16.68
C ASP A 5 -6.40 -28.22 15.91
N SER A 6 -7.30 -27.49 16.58
CA SER A 6 -7.99 -26.37 15.94
C SER A 6 -7.06 -25.21 15.54
N ARG A 7 -5.95 -24.98 16.25
CA ARG A 7 -4.98 -23.95 15.89
C ARG A 7 -4.23 -24.29 14.60
N LEU A 8 -3.88 -25.55 14.42
CA LEU A 8 -3.19 -26.00 13.21
C LEU A 8 -4.09 -25.93 11.98
N TRP A 9 -5.38 -26.28 12.13
CA TRP A 9 -6.34 -26.18 11.03
C TRP A 9 -6.53 -24.74 10.53
N PHE A 10 -6.64 -23.76 11.42
CA PHE A 10 -6.75 -22.36 11.01
C PHE A 10 -5.45 -21.80 10.42
N ALA A 11 -4.29 -22.22 10.91
CA ALA A 11 -3.02 -21.87 10.28
C ALA A 11 -2.90 -22.47 8.87
N ALA A 12 -3.33 -23.74 8.69
CA ALA A 12 -3.41 -24.37 7.37
C ALA A 12 -4.38 -23.64 6.42
N ALA A 13 -5.54 -23.17 6.94
CA ALA A 13 -6.47 -22.37 6.17
C ALA A 13 -5.87 -21.04 5.71
N LEU A 14 -5.12 -20.33 6.56
CA LEU A 14 -4.38 -19.12 6.16
C LEU A 14 -3.31 -19.42 5.10
N THR A 15 -2.65 -20.57 5.21
CA THR A 15 -1.68 -21.01 4.19
C THR A 15 -2.38 -21.31 2.87
N ALA A 16 -3.54 -21.99 2.89
CA ALA A 16 -4.32 -22.25 1.70
C ALA A 16 -4.79 -20.94 1.04
N MET A 17 -5.24 -19.96 1.83
CA MET A 17 -5.58 -18.62 1.30
C MET A 17 -4.36 -17.97 0.62
N ALA A 18 -3.18 -18.02 1.23
CA ALA A 18 -1.96 -17.46 0.64
C ALA A 18 -1.56 -18.16 -0.66
N LEU A 19 -1.67 -19.49 -0.73
CA LEU A 19 -1.42 -20.25 -1.96
C LEU A 19 -2.38 -19.85 -3.09
N VAL A 20 -3.68 -19.67 -2.79
CA VAL A 20 -4.66 -19.16 -3.76
C VAL A 20 -4.27 -17.76 -4.23
N LEU A 21 -3.81 -16.89 -3.33
CA LEU A 21 -3.34 -15.55 -3.69
C LEU A 21 -2.08 -15.62 -4.56
N GLY A 22 -1.12 -16.50 -4.29
CA GLY A 22 0.05 -16.70 -5.15
C GLY A 22 -0.36 -17.08 -6.57
N VAL A 23 -1.21 -18.11 -6.73
CA VAL A 23 -1.71 -18.50 -8.07
C VAL A 23 -2.46 -17.33 -8.74
N ARG A 24 -3.24 -16.55 -7.98
CA ARG A 24 -3.94 -15.37 -8.50
C ARG A 24 -2.98 -14.27 -8.95
N GLY A 25 -1.82 -14.17 -8.30
CA GLY A 25 -0.73 -13.23 -8.65
C GLY A 25 -0.23 -13.35 -10.10
N LEU A 26 -0.45 -14.48 -10.77
CA LEU A 26 -0.11 -14.69 -12.18
C LEU A 26 -1.00 -13.87 -13.15
N TYR A 27 -2.16 -13.38 -12.72
CA TYR A 27 -3.17 -12.78 -13.59
C TYR A 27 -3.26 -11.27 -13.40
N GLY A 28 -3.33 -10.56 -14.53
CA GLY A 28 -3.44 -9.12 -14.65
C GLY A 28 -2.07 -8.45 -14.75
N PHE A 29 -1.90 -7.62 -15.74
CA PHE A 29 -0.71 -6.79 -15.92
C PHE A 29 -1.04 -5.33 -15.61
N CYS A 30 -0.64 -4.86 -14.44
CA CYS A 30 -0.79 -3.46 -14.08
C CYS A 30 0.31 -2.63 -14.75
N TRP A 31 -0.04 -1.86 -15.74
CA TRP A 31 0.88 -1.04 -16.54
C TRP A 31 1.53 0.10 -15.76
N SER A 32 0.95 0.53 -14.68
CA SER A 32 1.35 1.74 -13.97
C SER A 32 1.81 1.49 -12.54
N ASP A 33 0.87 1.32 -11.58
CA ASP A 33 1.23 1.40 -10.15
C ASP A 33 2.24 0.34 -9.70
N GLU A 34 2.09 -0.92 -10.11
CA GLU A 34 3.00 -1.96 -9.63
C GLU A 34 4.43 -1.76 -10.13
N SER A 35 4.59 -1.40 -11.41
CA SER A 35 5.92 -1.07 -11.95
C SER A 35 6.49 0.20 -11.35
N PHE A 36 5.64 1.20 -11.15
CA PHE A 36 6.07 2.44 -10.51
C PHE A 36 6.75 2.17 -9.16
N TYR A 37 6.15 1.28 -8.36
CA TYR A 37 6.76 0.91 -7.08
C TYR A 37 8.08 0.16 -7.22
N LEU A 38 8.29 -0.59 -8.30
CA LEU A 38 9.56 -1.29 -8.56
C LEU A 38 10.61 -0.36 -9.14
N THR A 39 10.19 0.64 -9.92
CA THR A 39 11.08 1.56 -10.63
C THR A 39 11.92 2.42 -9.69
N PHE A 40 11.44 2.78 -8.50
CA PHE A 40 12.26 3.50 -7.53
C PHE A 40 13.52 2.71 -7.12
N ALA A 41 13.36 1.41 -6.85
CA ALA A 41 14.50 0.56 -6.52
C ALA A 41 15.41 0.33 -7.75
N GLN A 42 14.83 0.30 -8.96
CA GLN A 42 15.55 0.25 -10.22
C GLN A 42 16.41 1.50 -10.43
N ARG A 43 15.88 2.70 -10.15
CA ARG A 43 16.64 3.95 -10.23
C ARG A 43 17.87 3.93 -9.30
N LEU A 44 17.70 3.41 -8.07
CA LEU A 44 18.83 3.21 -7.15
C LEU A 44 19.87 2.23 -7.72
N TRP A 45 19.44 1.16 -8.39
CA TRP A 45 20.35 0.24 -9.08
C TRP A 45 21.14 0.93 -10.20
N ASN A 46 20.50 1.80 -10.95
CA ASN A 46 21.12 2.60 -12.01
C ASN A 46 21.99 3.74 -11.48
N GLY A 47 22.24 3.80 -10.16
CA GLY A 47 23.10 4.82 -9.53
C GLY A 47 22.41 6.16 -9.28
N GLN A 48 21.11 6.29 -9.59
CA GLN A 48 20.33 7.49 -9.31
C GLN A 48 20.07 7.60 -7.80
N LYS A 49 19.97 8.83 -7.30
CA LYS A 49 19.93 9.12 -5.86
C LYS A 49 18.53 9.59 -5.45
N LEU A 50 18.08 9.13 -4.29
CA LEU A 50 16.85 9.63 -3.66
C LEU A 50 16.92 11.16 -3.50
N ILE A 51 15.80 11.82 -3.67
CA ILE A 51 15.60 13.26 -3.52
C ILE A 51 16.30 14.09 -4.61
N LEU A 52 17.51 13.69 -5.04
CA LEU A 52 18.22 14.42 -6.09
C LEU A 52 17.64 14.09 -7.47
N ASP A 53 17.66 12.82 -7.86
CA ASP A 53 17.21 12.38 -9.18
C ASP A 53 15.71 12.02 -9.23
N GLU A 54 15.08 11.72 -8.09
CA GLU A 54 13.66 11.37 -7.98
C GLU A 54 12.93 12.37 -7.07
N TRP A 55 11.90 13.02 -7.58
CA TRP A 55 11.16 14.05 -6.83
C TRP A 55 9.76 13.61 -6.38
N HIS A 56 9.43 12.31 -6.46
CA HIS A 56 8.15 11.82 -5.97
C HIS A 56 8.17 11.59 -4.45
N PRO A 57 7.13 12.00 -3.69
CA PRO A 57 7.15 11.96 -2.21
C PRO A 57 7.20 10.56 -1.61
N VAL A 58 6.79 9.52 -2.33
CA VAL A 58 6.75 8.14 -1.79
C VAL A 58 8.03 7.33 -2.05
N GLN A 59 9.08 7.91 -2.58
CA GLN A 59 10.30 7.20 -2.98
C GLN A 59 11.03 6.46 -1.85
N PHE A 60 10.86 6.88 -0.59
CA PHE A 60 11.68 6.38 0.54
C PHE A 60 11.46 4.91 0.89
N TYR A 61 10.27 4.35 0.63
CA TYR A 61 10.00 2.93 0.90
C TYR A 61 10.86 1.99 0.02
N SER A 62 11.35 2.48 -1.12
CA SER A 62 12.15 1.70 -2.07
C SER A 62 13.41 1.09 -1.43
N VAL A 63 13.99 1.75 -0.44
CA VAL A 63 15.16 1.26 0.30
C VAL A 63 14.89 -0.06 1.01
N LEU A 64 13.64 -0.35 1.36
CA LEU A 64 13.24 -1.60 2.01
C LEU A 64 13.24 -2.79 1.04
N PHE A 65 12.94 -2.52 -0.22
CA PHE A 65 12.90 -3.52 -1.27
C PHE A 65 14.19 -3.60 -2.10
N TYR A 66 14.93 -2.51 -2.19
CA TYR A 66 16.16 -2.38 -2.99
C TYR A 66 17.17 -3.52 -2.80
N PRO A 67 17.52 -3.97 -1.57
CA PRO A 67 18.50 -5.06 -1.42
C PRO A 67 18.04 -6.37 -2.05
N ILE A 68 16.75 -6.67 -1.98
CA ILE A 68 16.17 -7.88 -2.55
C ILE A 68 16.10 -7.78 -4.07
N LEU A 69 15.68 -6.62 -4.58
CA LEU A 69 15.67 -6.34 -6.01
C LEU A 69 17.07 -6.44 -6.62
N THR A 70 18.08 -5.91 -5.91
CA THR A 70 19.49 -5.96 -6.35
C THR A 70 19.96 -7.40 -6.53
N VAL A 71 19.65 -8.29 -5.59
CA VAL A 71 19.99 -9.71 -5.70
C VAL A 71 19.24 -10.36 -6.87
N TYR A 72 17.94 -10.11 -7.00
CA TYR A 72 17.16 -10.66 -8.11
C TYR A 72 17.72 -10.20 -9.45
N ARG A 73 17.96 -8.90 -9.61
CA ARG A 73 18.47 -8.33 -10.85
C ARG A 73 19.87 -8.85 -11.21
N ALA A 74 20.74 -9.02 -10.24
CA ALA A 74 22.08 -9.59 -10.47
C ALA A 74 22.03 -11.03 -11.00
N LEU A 75 20.98 -11.80 -10.65
CA LEU A 75 20.86 -13.20 -11.04
C LEU A 75 20.01 -13.39 -12.32
N PHE A 76 18.98 -12.58 -12.53
CA PHE A 76 17.95 -12.79 -13.54
C PHE A 76 17.69 -11.58 -14.45
N GLY A 77 18.39 -10.47 -14.25
CA GLY A 77 18.06 -9.20 -14.90
C GLY A 77 16.71 -8.67 -14.43
N THR A 78 15.97 -8.02 -15.32
CA THR A 78 14.63 -7.49 -15.03
C THR A 78 13.51 -8.46 -15.46
N ARG A 79 13.84 -9.56 -16.15
CA ARG A 79 12.85 -10.53 -16.63
C ARG A 79 12.04 -11.14 -15.49
N GLY A 80 10.71 -11.01 -15.58
CA GLY A 80 9.78 -11.56 -14.59
C GLY A 80 9.78 -10.87 -13.23
N ILE A 81 10.36 -9.68 -13.11
CA ILE A 81 10.49 -8.97 -11.83
C ILE A 81 9.14 -8.63 -11.18
N TYR A 82 8.09 -8.42 -11.98
CA TYR A 82 6.72 -8.24 -11.47
C TYR A 82 6.24 -9.47 -10.70
N LEU A 83 6.34 -10.64 -11.34
CA LEU A 83 5.90 -11.89 -10.72
C LEU A 83 6.70 -12.17 -9.46
N PHE A 84 8.01 -12.03 -9.51
CA PHE A 84 8.88 -12.16 -8.33
C PHE A 84 8.44 -11.24 -7.19
N ALA A 85 8.18 -9.97 -7.47
CA ALA A 85 7.76 -8.99 -6.47
C ALA A 85 6.39 -9.33 -5.86
N ARG A 86 5.45 -9.81 -6.67
CA ARG A 86 4.13 -10.28 -6.22
C ARG A 86 4.26 -11.47 -5.28
N GLU A 87 5.00 -12.50 -5.68
CA GLU A 87 5.17 -13.71 -4.87
C GLU A 87 5.91 -13.40 -3.57
N LEU A 88 6.93 -12.56 -3.61
CA LEU A 88 7.63 -12.09 -2.42
C LEU A 88 6.68 -11.36 -1.45
N TYR A 89 5.81 -10.50 -1.98
CA TYR A 89 4.82 -9.80 -1.16
C TYR A 89 3.79 -10.77 -0.56
N VAL A 90 3.27 -11.72 -1.34
CA VAL A 90 2.34 -12.74 -0.82
C VAL A 90 2.97 -13.56 0.29
N LEU A 91 4.23 -13.97 0.12
CA LEU A 91 4.99 -14.69 1.14
C LEU A 91 5.17 -13.86 2.42
N ALA A 92 5.53 -12.58 2.28
CA ALA A 92 5.69 -11.67 3.42
C ALA A 92 4.35 -11.43 4.15
N ALA A 93 3.26 -11.21 3.40
CA ALA A 93 1.92 -11.04 3.94
C ALA A 93 1.42 -12.31 4.64
N TRP A 94 1.68 -13.49 4.08
CA TRP A 94 1.39 -14.77 4.73
C TRP A 94 2.16 -14.95 6.05
N ALA A 95 3.45 -14.68 6.06
CA ALA A 95 4.27 -14.79 7.27
C ALA A 95 3.79 -13.80 8.36
N ALA A 96 3.47 -12.56 7.99
CA ALA A 96 2.91 -11.56 8.90
C ALA A 96 1.51 -11.97 9.41
N SER A 97 0.67 -12.55 8.55
CA SER A 97 -0.64 -13.09 8.89
C SER A 97 -0.54 -14.24 9.91
N LEU A 98 0.38 -15.19 9.71
CA LEU A 98 0.64 -16.26 10.68
C LEU A 98 1.19 -15.72 12.00
N TYR A 99 2.08 -14.74 11.96
CA TYR A 99 2.61 -14.12 13.18
C TYR A 99 1.51 -13.40 13.97
N LEU A 100 0.63 -12.66 13.29
CA LEU A 100 -0.58 -12.07 13.88
C LEU A 100 -1.49 -13.15 14.48
N TYR A 101 -1.81 -14.18 13.71
CA TYR A 101 -2.64 -15.30 14.16
C TYR A 101 -2.14 -15.91 15.47
N PHE A 102 -0.87 -16.34 15.50
CA PHE A 102 -0.30 -16.94 16.71
C PHE A 102 -0.13 -15.95 17.86
N THR A 103 -0.05 -14.66 17.57
CA THR A 103 -0.05 -13.61 18.60
C THR A 103 -1.43 -13.48 19.23
N LEU A 104 -2.49 -13.40 18.43
CA LEU A 104 -3.87 -13.26 18.90
C LEU A 104 -4.43 -14.54 19.53
N CYS A 105 -3.98 -15.73 19.15
CA CYS A 105 -4.36 -17.00 19.81
C CYS A 105 -4.05 -17.06 21.31
N ARG A 106 -3.29 -16.10 21.85
CA ARG A 106 -3.02 -15.97 23.29
C ARG A 106 -4.14 -15.24 24.03
N GLU A 107 -4.92 -14.44 23.32
CA GLU A 107 -5.94 -13.55 23.89
C GLU A 107 -7.36 -14.01 23.57
N VAL A 108 -7.57 -14.55 22.38
CA VAL A 108 -8.89 -14.92 21.90
C VAL A 108 -8.93 -16.35 21.38
N ARG A 109 -10.13 -16.85 21.09
CA ARG A 109 -10.33 -18.17 20.48
C ARG A 109 -9.68 -18.22 19.09
N PRO A 110 -9.16 -19.38 18.67
CA PRO A 110 -8.49 -19.53 17.38
C PRO A 110 -9.29 -19.03 16.17
N LEU A 111 -10.62 -19.18 16.19
CA LEU A 111 -11.50 -18.66 15.15
C LEU A 111 -11.38 -17.12 14.97
N PHE A 112 -11.44 -16.35 16.06
CA PHE A 112 -11.32 -14.89 15.97
C PHE A 112 -9.91 -14.45 15.56
N ALA A 113 -8.89 -15.17 16.03
CA ALA A 113 -7.52 -14.94 15.60
C ALA A 113 -7.37 -15.20 14.09
N PHE A 114 -8.01 -16.27 13.58
CA PHE A 114 -8.06 -16.58 12.15
C PHE A 114 -8.77 -15.49 11.35
N LEU A 115 -9.96 -15.06 11.79
CA LEU A 115 -10.69 -13.98 11.11
C LEU A 115 -9.86 -12.70 11.03
N CYS A 116 -9.23 -12.28 12.13
CA CYS A 116 -8.35 -11.10 12.14
C CYS A 116 -7.15 -11.25 11.19
N ALA A 117 -6.50 -12.41 11.19
CA ALA A 117 -5.35 -12.67 10.33
C ALA A 117 -5.76 -12.78 8.85
N GLY A 118 -6.93 -13.38 8.58
CA GLY A 118 -7.52 -13.47 7.25
C GLY A 118 -7.93 -12.10 6.71
N LEU A 119 -8.52 -11.23 7.54
CA LEU A 119 -8.83 -9.84 7.16
C LEU A 119 -7.58 -9.08 6.72
N TYR A 120 -6.47 -9.21 7.45
CA TYR A 120 -5.20 -8.61 7.02
C TYR A 120 -4.71 -9.20 5.70
N LEU A 121 -4.70 -10.53 5.56
CA LEU A 121 -4.21 -11.22 4.36
C LEU A 121 -5.04 -10.90 3.11
N SER A 122 -6.35 -10.68 3.28
CA SER A 122 -7.27 -10.37 2.17
C SER A 122 -7.29 -8.90 1.76
N TYR A 123 -6.67 -8.01 2.55
CA TYR A 123 -6.63 -6.59 2.23
C TYR A 123 -5.51 -6.26 1.25
N SER A 124 -5.83 -5.42 0.27
CA SER A 124 -4.87 -4.62 -0.49
C SER A 124 -5.61 -3.41 -1.07
N ARG A 125 -4.99 -2.25 -0.98
CA ARG A 125 -5.53 -1.05 -1.63
C ARG A 125 -5.47 -1.23 -3.15
N GLY A 126 -6.57 -0.92 -3.84
CA GLY A 126 -6.66 -1.03 -5.30
C GLY A 126 -6.44 -2.44 -5.86
N ASN A 127 -6.42 -3.47 -5.01
CA ASN A 127 -6.02 -4.82 -5.40
C ASN A 127 -4.60 -4.91 -5.99
N ILE A 128 -3.68 -4.03 -5.55
CA ILE A 128 -2.28 -4.02 -5.94
C ILE A 128 -1.54 -5.21 -5.32
N TRP A 129 -0.84 -5.99 -6.15
CA TRP A 129 -0.19 -7.25 -5.72
C TRP A 129 1.26 -7.10 -5.29
N GLY A 130 1.91 -6.00 -5.64
CA GLY A 130 3.32 -5.77 -5.35
C GLY A 130 3.60 -5.18 -3.96
N PRO A 131 4.89 -5.07 -3.60
CA PRO A 131 5.35 -4.42 -2.36
C PRO A 131 5.24 -2.89 -2.45
N SER A 132 3.99 -2.39 -2.57
CA SER A 132 3.71 -0.96 -2.56
C SER A 132 3.96 -0.35 -1.18
N TYR A 133 4.16 0.97 -1.11
CA TYR A 133 4.26 1.65 0.17
C TYR A 133 3.02 1.48 1.05
N TYR A 134 1.82 1.34 0.48
CA TYR A 134 0.58 1.02 1.21
C TYR A 134 0.66 -0.36 1.89
N ASN A 135 1.02 -1.37 1.13
CA ASN A 135 1.08 -2.76 1.58
C ASN A 135 2.18 -2.95 2.63
N LEU A 136 3.34 -2.34 2.41
CA LEU A 136 4.46 -2.40 3.36
C LEU A 136 4.15 -1.58 4.63
N PHE A 137 3.51 -0.41 4.50
CA PHE A 137 3.08 0.40 5.64
C PHE A 137 2.14 -0.38 6.56
N LEU A 138 1.11 -1.01 5.99
CA LEU A 138 0.18 -1.85 6.75
C LEU A 138 0.91 -3.00 7.44
N THR A 139 1.78 -3.69 6.71
CA THR A 139 2.53 -4.85 7.21
C THR A 139 3.45 -4.47 8.37
N PHE A 140 4.27 -3.44 8.23
CA PHE A 140 5.19 -3.00 9.28
C PHE A 140 4.46 -2.38 10.47
N GLY A 141 3.39 -1.62 10.26
CA GLY A 141 2.54 -1.11 11.33
C GLY A 141 1.94 -2.25 12.16
N LEU A 142 1.40 -3.27 11.51
CA LEU A 142 0.83 -4.43 12.19
C LEU A 142 1.88 -5.27 12.90
N LEU A 143 3.04 -5.52 12.28
CA LEU A 143 4.15 -6.25 12.91
C LEU A 143 4.67 -5.51 14.14
N SER A 144 4.77 -4.18 14.10
CA SER A 144 5.18 -3.37 15.24
C SER A 144 4.24 -3.58 16.44
N ALA A 145 2.93 -3.57 16.20
CA ALA A 145 1.93 -3.82 17.22
C ALA A 145 2.03 -5.25 17.80
N CYS A 146 2.20 -6.26 16.94
CA CYS A 146 2.37 -7.66 17.36
C CYS A 146 3.63 -7.85 18.22
N LEU A 147 4.75 -7.23 17.84
CA LEU A 147 6.02 -7.28 18.57
C LEU A 147 5.90 -6.59 19.93
N ALA A 148 5.30 -5.40 19.99
CA ALA A 148 5.06 -4.69 21.24
C ALA A 148 4.15 -5.51 22.18
N PHE A 149 3.07 -6.09 21.64
CA PHE A 149 2.17 -6.94 22.40
C PHE A 149 2.89 -8.18 22.98
N ARG A 150 3.61 -8.92 22.14
CA ARG A 150 4.40 -10.09 22.59
C ARG A 150 5.53 -9.71 23.55
N GLY A 151 6.08 -8.50 23.42
CA GLY A 151 7.06 -7.96 24.36
C GLY A 151 6.47 -7.75 25.75
N ARG A 152 5.23 -7.27 25.84
CA ARG A 152 4.53 -7.07 27.12
C ARG A 152 4.06 -8.35 27.79
N CYS A 153 3.56 -9.32 27.02
CA CYS A 153 3.08 -10.59 27.54
C CYS A 153 4.20 -11.56 27.93
N GLY A 154 5.43 -11.33 27.49
CA GLY A 154 6.59 -12.18 27.75
C GLY A 154 7.39 -11.65 28.95
N ALA A 155 7.32 -12.34 30.10
CA ALA A 155 8.29 -12.14 31.18
C ALA A 155 9.62 -12.79 30.78
N GLY A 156 10.75 -12.05 30.76
CA GLY A 156 12.08 -12.64 30.66
C GLY A 156 12.91 -12.24 29.43
N LYS A 157 13.89 -13.10 29.12
CA LYS A 157 14.88 -12.91 28.05
C LYS A 157 14.19 -12.70 26.70
N GLY A 158 14.52 -11.59 26.01
CA GLY A 158 13.97 -11.27 24.67
C GLY A 158 12.90 -10.18 24.64
N ARG A 159 12.46 -9.61 25.78
CA ARG A 159 11.54 -8.46 25.79
C ARG A 159 12.15 -7.24 25.08
N GLY A 160 13.39 -6.87 25.45
CA GLY A 160 14.10 -5.77 24.82
C GLY A 160 14.26 -5.93 23.32
N LEU A 161 14.66 -7.14 22.85
CA LEU A 161 14.78 -7.43 21.43
C LEU A 161 13.45 -7.24 20.68
N ARG A 162 12.32 -7.66 21.27
CA ARG A 162 11.00 -7.46 20.62
C ARG A 162 10.63 -5.99 20.50
N PHE A 163 10.93 -5.17 21.51
CA PHE A 163 10.70 -3.72 21.40
C PHE A 163 11.70 -3.05 20.45
N PHE A 164 12.94 -3.51 20.39
CA PHE A 164 13.91 -3.06 19.40
C PHE A 164 13.42 -3.36 17.96
N LEU A 165 12.97 -4.59 17.69
CA LEU A 165 12.38 -4.97 16.40
C LEU A 165 11.08 -4.21 16.11
N CYS A 166 10.27 -3.92 17.15
CA CYS A 166 9.10 -3.02 17.02
C CYS A 166 9.55 -1.65 16.52
N GLY A 167 10.61 -1.09 17.06
CA GLY A 167 11.18 0.19 16.60
C GLY A 167 11.68 0.15 15.16
N LEU A 168 12.35 -0.93 14.74
CA LEU A 168 12.74 -1.13 13.34
C LEU A 168 11.52 -1.18 12.41
N CYS A 169 10.45 -1.89 12.80
CA CYS A 169 9.21 -1.90 12.03
C CYS A 169 8.55 -0.52 11.95
N LEU A 170 8.61 0.28 13.04
CA LEU A 170 8.10 1.67 13.02
C LEU A 170 8.93 2.55 12.08
N ALA A 171 10.26 2.42 12.08
CA ALA A 171 11.12 3.12 11.14
C ALA A 171 10.80 2.75 9.68
N ALA A 172 10.62 1.46 9.39
CA ALA A 172 10.21 1.00 8.07
C ALA A 172 8.82 1.54 7.67
N ALA A 173 7.87 1.61 8.60
CA ALA A 173 6.56 2.21 8.35
C ALA A 173 6.66 3.73 8.06
N VAL A 174 7.54 4.45 8.74
CA VAL A 174 7.81 5.88 8.47
C VAL A 174 8.44 6.07 7.08
N LEU A 175 9.33 5.18 6.64
CA LEU A 175 9.88 5.23 5.27
C LEU A 175 8.79 5.00 4.21
N CYS A 176 7.76 4.19 4.51
CA CYS A 176 6.62 4.05 3.62
C CYS A 176 5.72 5.29 3.59
N VAL A 177 5.44 5.89 4.74
CA VAL A 177 4.56 7.05 4.90
C VAL A 177 5.20 8.04 5.88
N PRO A 178 5.95 9.05 5.39
CA PRO A 178 6.72 9.96 6.25
C PRO A 178 5.88 10.70 7.30
N TYR A 179 4.63 11.08 6.98
CA TYR A 179 3.72 11.73 7.94
C TYR A 179 3.40 10.87 9.17
N PHE A 180 3.62 9.55 9.10
CA PHE A 180 3.47 8.66 10.25
C PHE A 180 4.50 8.93 11.36
N ALA A 181 5.63 9.57 11.04
CA ALA A 181 6.64 9.98 12.01
C ALA A 181 6.05 10.84 13.14
N LEU A 182 5.09 11.72 12.82
CA LEU A 182 4.41 12.55 13.81
C LEU A 182 3.78 11.69 14.92
N PHE A 183 3.04 10.66 14.53
CA PHE A 183 2.36 9.77 15.47
C PHE A 183 3.35 8.89 16.25
N VAL A 184 4.42 8.44 15.59
CA VAL A 184 5.50 7.67 16.24
C VAL A 184 6.19 8.51 17.31
N ILE A 185 6.53 9.76 17.02
CA ILE A 185 7.18 10.70 17.96
C ILE A 185 6.26 10.94 19.16
N LEU A 186 4.98 11.24 18.94
CA LEU A 186 4.02 11.49 20.01
C LEU A 186 3.85 10.26 20.92
N CYS A 187 3.65 9.06 20.32
CA CYS A 187 3.49 7.82 21.07
C CYS A 187 4.77 7.44 21.85
N LEU A 188 5.93 7.58 21.20
CA LEU A 188 7.22 7.29 21.82
C LEU A 188 7.52 8.27 22.97
N GLY A 189 7.27 9.57 22.76
CA GLY A 189 7.41 10.61 23.77
C GLY A 189 6.55 10.32 25.01
N ALA A 190 5.27 10.00 24.80
CA ALA A 190 4.37 9.60 25.89
C ALA A 190 4.87 8.35 26.62
N ALA A 191 5.35 7.34 25.88
CA ALA A 191 5.87 6.10 26.47
C ALA A 191 7.17 6.30 27.26
N LEU A 192 8.02 7.24 26.87
CA LEU A 192 9.25 7.62 27.59
C LEU A 192 8.96 8.38 28.89
N CYS A 193 7.90 9.20 28.92
CA CYS A 193 7.48 9.92 30.13
C CYS A 193 6.93 8.97 31.21
N LEU A 194 6.32 7.86 30.81
CA LEU A 194 5.71 6.90 31.72
C LEU A 194 6.75 5.90 32.26
N ARG A 195 7.00 5.88 33.60
CA ARG A 195 7.98 4.98 34.24
C ARG A 195 7.81 3.51 33.86
N LYS A 196 6.55 3.04 33.72
CA LYS A 196 6.21 1.63 33.41
C LYS A 196 6.61 1.20 31.99
N THR A 197 6.66 2.11 31.03
CA THR A 197 6.95 1.84 29.61
C THR A 197 8.30 2.35 29.15
N ARG A 198 8.99 3.14 29.95
CA ARG A 198 10.24 3.84 29.60
C ARG A 198 11.33 2.90 29.07
N LYS A 199 11.57 1.77 29.74
CA LYS A 199 12.58 0.79 29.28
C LYS A 199 12.23 0.20 27.91
N ASP A 200 10.96 -0.12 27.68
CA ASP A 200 10.46 -0.65 26.42
C ASP A 200 10.59 0.40 25.31
N ALA A 201 10.24 1.66 25.62
CA ALA A 201 10.36 2.79 24.71
C ALA A 201 11.82 3.08 24.32
N LEU A 202 12.78 2.93 25.26
CA LEU A 202 14.21 3.06 24.95
C LEU A 202 14.71 1.97 23.99
N TRP A 203 14.26 0.73 24.13
CA TRP A 203 14.57 -0.32 23.17
C TRP A 203 13.97 -0.03 21.80
N ALA A 204 12.71 0.43 21.75
CA ALA A 204 12.06 0.82 20.50
C ALA A 204 12.78 2.01 19.84
N LEU A 205 13.17 3.01 20.62
CA LEU A 205 13.99 4.13 20.15
C LEU A 205 15.31 3.64 19.54
N GLY A 206 16.00 2.70 20.20
CA GLY A 206 17.21 2.09 19.64
C GLY A 206 16.98 1.45 18.26
N GLY A 207 15.85 0.76 18.06
CA GLY A 207 15.47 0.21 16.77
C GLY A 207 15.18 1.29 15.71
N ILE A 208 14.46 2.35 16.10
CA ILE A 208 14.20 3.51 15.22
C ILE A 208 15.52 4.19 14.83
N CYS A 209 16.40 4.44 15.81
CA CYS A 209 17.70 5.08 15.55
C CYS A 209 18.57 4.24 14.60
N LEU A 210 18.58 2.91 14.75
CA LEU A 210 19.30 2.05 13.80
C LEU A 210 18.70 2.14 12.39
N GLY A 211 17.38 2.07 12.24
CA GLY A 211 16.72 2.21 10.94
C GLY A 211 17.01 3.57 10.29
N ALA A 212 16.93 4.65 11.08
CA ALA A 212 17.27 5.99 10.62
C ALA A 212 18.76 6.11 10.23
N ALA A 213 19.67 5.54 11.03
CA ALA A 213 21.10 5.56 10.75
C ALA A 213 21.42 4.82 9.44
N VAL A 214 20.83 3.64 9.22
CA VAL A 214 21.00 2.91 7.94
C VAL A 214 20.49 3.73 6.76
N PHE A 215 19.31 4.36 6.88
CA PHE A 215 18.79 5.22 5.83
C PHE A 215 19.71 6.41 5.54
N LEU A 216 20.12 7.15 6.57
CA LEU A 216 20.95 8.35 6.43
C LEU A 216 22.34 8.04 5.88
N LEU A 217 22.95 6.94 6.31
CA LEU A 217 24.33 6.59 5.92
C LEU A 217 24.41 5.90 4.56
N CYS A 218 23.41 5.09 4.21
CA CYS A 218 23.47 4.26 3.01
C CYS A 218 22.71 4.85 1.81
N PHE A 219 21.65 5.63 2.05
CA PHE A 219 20.72 6.05 1.00
C PHE A 219 20.56 7.55 0.86
N LEU A 220 20.76 8.34 1.93
CA LEU A 220 20.66 9.78 1.81
C LEU A 220 21.89 10.34 1.09
N PRO A 221 21.72 11.18 0.04
CA PRO A 221 22.83 11.83 -0.64
C PRO A 221 23.62 12.73 0.32
N LYS A 222 24.94 12.81 0.10
CA LYS A 222 25.83 13.65 0.92
C LYS A 222 25.74 15.15 0.60
N ASP A 223 25.21 15.48 -0.56
CA ASP A 223 24.94 16.86 -0.98
C ASP A 223 23.71 17.41 -0.25
N ILE A 224 23.94 18.06 0.89
CA ILE A 224 22.86 18.64 1.71
C ILE A 224 22.13 19.76 0.97
N GLY A 225 22.85 20.56 0.17
CA GLY A 225 22.25 21.65 -0.61
C GLY A 225 21.27 21.11 -1.65
N GLY A 226 21.71 20.12 -2.42
CA GLY A 226 20.85 19.42 -3.37
C GLY A 226 19.67 18.69 -2.72
N VAL A 227 19.89 18.06 -1.55
CA VAL A 227 18.80 17.42 -0.79
C VAL A 227 17.73 18.44 -0.37
N LEU A 228 18.12 19.62 0.13
CA LEU A 228 17.17 20.66 0.51
C LEU A 228 16.41 21.22 -0.71
N ALA A 229 17.10 21.42 -1.82
CA ALA A 229 16.47 21.85 -3.08
C ALA A 229 15.48 20.78 -3.60
N GLY A 230 15.89 19.50 -3.63
CA GLY A 230 15.03 18.40 -4.04
C GLY A 230 13.81 18.22 -3.13
N LEU A 231 13.96 18.36 -1.81
CA LEU A 231 12.83 18.34 -0.87
C LEU A 231 11.83 19.47 -1.16
N LYS A 232 12.31 20.67 -1.53
CA LYS A 232 11.43 21.77 -1.94
C LYS A 232 10.63 21.39 -3.19
N GLN A 233 11.26 20.76 -4.17
CA GLN A 233 10.58 20.28 -5.39
C GLN A 233 9.57 19.17 -5.10
N ILE A 234 9.88 18.27 -4.17
CA ILE A 234 8.94 17.22 -3.72
C ILE A 234 7.70 17.83 -3.07
N LEU A 235 7.87 18.87 -2.24
CA LEU A 235 6.77 19.53 -1.53
C LEU A 235 5.93 20.45 -2.43
N SER A 236 6.45 20.88 -3.58
CA SER A 236 5.77 21.74 -4.57
C SER A 236 5.24 20.95 -5.78
N ASP A 237 5.00 19.64 -5.62
CA ASP A 237 4.49 18.80 -6.69
C ASP A 237 3.11 19.26 -7.18
N PRO A 238 2.96 19.64 -8.47
CA PRO A 238 1.68 20.13 -9.02
C PRO A 238 0.55 19.08 -8.98
N GLU A 239 0.89 17.79 -9.00
CA GLU A 239 -0.09 16.72 -8.83
C GLU A 239 -0.61 16.62 -7.38
N HIS A 240 0.08 17.29 -6.43
CA HIS A 240 -0.21 17.32 -5.01
C HIS A 240 -0.36 18.75 -4.47
N ASP A 241 -1.02 19.62 -5.21
CA ASP A 241 -1.19 21.05 -4.95
C ASP A 241 -1.89 21.41 -3.64
N GLY A 242 -2.77 20.53 -3.15
CA GLY A 242 -3.69 20.86 -2.09
C GLY A 242 -3.08 20.99 -0.70
N GLY A 243 -1.91 20.46 -0.46
CA GLY A 243 -1.28 20.37 0.86
C GLY A 243 -1.96 19.39 1.84
N PRO A 244 -1.26 18.97 2.91
CA PRO A 244 -1.71 17.87 3.80
C PRO A 244 -3.06 18.10 4.48
N VAL A 245 -3.34 19.35 4.87
CA VAL A 245 -4.60 19.68 5.57
C VAL A 245 -5.79 19.62 4.61
N SER A 246 -5.65 20.11 3.38
CA SER A 246 -6.73 20.03 2.38
C SER A 246 -7.03 18.59 1.98
N TYR A 247 -6.03 17.73 1.87
CA TYR A 247 -6.22 16.29 1.62
C TYR A 247 -6.99 15.61 2.74
N LEU A 248 -6.62 15.90 4.00
CA LEU A 248 -7.34 15.39 5.15
C LEU A 248 -8.81 15.84 5.15
N LEU A 249 -9.07 17.12 4.87
CA LEU A 249 -10.43 17.65 4.81
C LEU A 249 -11.23 17.06 3.65
N ALA A 250 -10.62 16.90 2.47
CA ALA A 250 -11.23 16.23 1.32
C ALA A 250 -11.58 14.77 1.65
N ALA A 251 -10.65 14.03 2.26
CA ALA A 251 -10.89 12.65 2.67
C ALA A 251 -12.03 12.53 3.70
N ILE A 252 -12.10 13.43 4.69
CA ILE A 252 -13.20 13.46 5.67
C ILE A 252 -14.54 13.78 4.97
N ARG A 253 -14.55 14.75 4.04
CA ARG A 253 -15.75 15.12 3.28
C ARG A 253 -16.25 13.92 2.46
N ASP A 254 -15.35 13.23 1.78
CA ASP A 254 -15.68 12.08 0.93
C ASP A 254 -16.19 10.89 1.75
N VAL A 255 -15.53 10.55 2.86
CA VAL A 255 -16.03 9.55 3.82
C VAL A 255 -17.43 9.90 4.31
N LYS A 256 -17.70 11.18 4.64
CA LYS A 256 -19.02 11.64 5.06
C LYS A 256 -20.07 11.42 3.97
N LEU A 257 -19.74 11.73 2.71
CA LEU A 257 -20.67 11.58 1.58
C LEU A 257 -20.94 10.10 1.27
N LEU A 258 -19.91 9.26 1.23
CA LEU A 258 -20.02 7.85 0.90
C LEU A 258 -20.72 7.03 1.99
N TYR A 259 -20.48 7.35 3.27
CA TYR A 259 -20.91 6.54 4.41
C TYR A 259 -21.95 7.21 5.31
N PHE A 260 -22.64 8.25 4.83
CA PHE A 260 -23.67 8.95 5.60
C PHE A 260 -24.80 8.01 6.07
N TYR A 261 -25.32 7.18 5.17
CA TYR A 261 -26.39 6.23 5.49
C TYR A 261 -25.94 5.13 6.45
N GLU A 262 -24.72 4.62 6.26
CA GLU A 262 -24.13 3.61 7.13
C GLU A 262 -23.90 4.16 8.54
N ALA A 263 -23.44 5.40 8.64
CA ALA A 263 -23.29 6.08 9.93
C ALA A 263 -24.65 6.28 10.62
N ALA A 264 -25.68 6.68 9.87
CA ALA A 264 -27.05 6.81 10.41
C ALA A 264 -27.60 5.46 10.88
N LEU A 265 -27.40 4.38 10.12
CA LEU A 265 -27.77 3.02 10.53
C LEU A 265 -26.99 2.54 11.76
N ALA A 266 -25.71 2.85 11.86
CA ALA A 266 -24.90 2.53 13.04
C ALA A 266 -25.38 3.30 14.28
N LEU A 267 -25.79 4.56 14.14
CA LEU A 267 -26.42 5.35 15.21
C LEU A 267 -27.77 4.77 15.63
N LEU A 268 -28.62 4.39 14.67
CA LEU A 268 -29.88 3.71 14.94
C LEU A 268 -29.66 2.40 15.69
N ALA A 269 -28.69 1.59 15.24
CA ALA A 269 -28.31 0.37 15.95
C ALA A 269 -27.85 0.64 17.38
N GLY A 270 -27.12 1.74 17.60
CA GLY A 270 -26.72 2.21 18.93
C GLY A 270 -27.88 2.61 19.80
N ALA A 271 -28.88 3.34 19.27
CA ALA A 271 -30.10 3.72 19.97
C ALA A 271 -30.95 2.51 20.34
N VAL A 272 -31.16 1.57 19.39
CA VAL A 272 -31.89 0.31 19.64
C VAL A 272 -31.16 -0.57 20.66
N LEU A 273 -29.80 -0.60 20.62
CA LEU A 273 -28.98 -1.30 21.61
C LEU A 273 -29.19 -0.70 23.01
N ALA A 274 -29.14 0.62 23.15
CA ALA A 274 -29.36 1.31 24.42
C ALA A 274 -30.76 1.04 24.96
N ALA A 275 -31.78 1.15 24.13
CA ALA A 275 -33.16 0.82 24.50
C ALA A 275 -33.31 -0.65 24.92
N GLY A 276 -32.77 -1.59 24.15
CA GLY A 276 -32.79 -3.01 24.48
C GLY A 276 -32.16 -3.31 25.84
N MET A 277 -31.07 -2.64 26.16
CA MET A 277 -30.39 -2.78 27.46
C MET A 277 -31.19 -2.22 28.63
N CYS A 278 -32.06 -1.21 28.40
CA CYS A 278 -32.94 -0.64 29.44
C CYS A 278 -34.18 -1.48 29.67
N PHE A 279 -34.74 -2.07 28.63
CA PHE A 279 -36.08 -2.68 28.68
C PHE A 279 -36.09 -4.21 28.58
N LEU A 280 -35.01 -4.86 28.15
CA LEU A 280 -34.92 -6.30 27.98
C LEU A 280 -34.03 -6.98 29.03
N PRO A 281 -34.25 -8.28 29.31
CA PRO A 281 -33.34 -9.05 30.16
C PRO A 281 -31.90 -8.97 29.69
N LYS A 282 -30.93 -8.93 30.61
CA LYS A 282 -29.49 -8.74 30.33
C LYS A 282 -28.91 -9.69 29.25
N ALA A 283 -29.47 -10.90 29.15
CA ALA A 283 -29.03 -11.87 28.13
C ALA A 283 -29.45 -11.48 26.69
N TRP A 284 -30.52 -10.70 26.54
CA TRP A 284 -31.14 -10.37 25.24
C TRP A 284 -31.03 -8.90 24.87
N GLY A 285 -30.66 -8.04 25.84
CA GLY A 285 -30.66 -6.58 25.66
C GLY A 285 -29.80 -6.06 24.53
N ALA A 286 -28.70 -6.75 24.20
CA ALA A 286 -27.83 -6.36 23.10
C ALA A 286 -28.33 -6.83 21.71
N LEU A 287 -29.20 -7.83 21.64
CA LEU A 287 -29.56 -8.52 20.40
C LEU A 287 -30.24 -7.60 19.35
N PRO A 288 -31.24 -6.76 19.72
CA PRO A 288 -31.91 -5.92 18.73
C PRO A 288 -30.99 -4.91 18.05
N GLY A 289 -30.11 -4.25 18.82
CA GLY A 289 -29.15 -3.30 18.28
C GLY A 289 -28.12 -3.97 17.37
N LEU A 290 -27.64 -5.16 17.75
CA LEU A 290 -26.75 -5.97 16.94
C LEU A 290 -27.41 -6.50 15.68
N ALA A 291 -28.72 -6.82 15.73
CA ALA A 291 -29.49 -7.24 14.55
C ALA A 291 -29.60 -6.09 13.53
N VAL A 292 -29.93 -4.87 13.99
CA VAL A 292 -29.94 -3.68 13.11
C VAL A 292 -28.56 -3.42 12.50
N ALA A 293 -27.50 -3.51 13.29
CA ALA A 293 -26.13 -3.34 12.79
C ALA A 293 -25.78 -4.43 11.75
N ALA A 294 -26.14 -5.70 12.00
CA ALA A 294 -25.88 -6.79 11.07
C ALA A 294 -26.64 -6.64 9.75
N LEU A 295 -27.92 -6.25 9.80
CA LEU A 295 -28.73 -5.98 8.60
C LEU A 295 -28.19 -4.78 7.81
N GLY A 296 -27.84 -3.69 8.50
CA GLY A 296 -27.21 -2.52 7.88
C GLY A 296 -25.88 -2.86 7.24
N ALA A 297 -25.02 -3.63 7.91
CA ALA A 297 -23.75 -4.10 7.35
C ALA A 297 -23.96 -4.99 6.12
N ALA A 298 -24.94 -5.92 6.15
CA ALA A 298 -25.24 -6.78 5.02
C ALA A 298 -25.74 -5.98 3.80
N ALA A 299 -26.63 -5.00 4.01
CA ALA A 299 -27.14 -4.12 2.96
C ALA A 299 -26.00 -3.28 2.36
N SER A 300 -25.12 -2.75 3.20
CA SER A 300 -23.96 -1.96 2.77
C SER A 300 -22.93 -2.80 2.02
N LEU A 301 -22.60 -4.00 2.49
CA LEU A 301 -21.71 -4.92 1.77
C LEU A 301 -22.29 -5.32 0.41
N TRP A 302 -23.61 -5.50 0.32
CA TRP A 302 -24.27 -5.77 -0.94
C TRP A 302 -24.16 -4.59 -1.93
N ARG A 303 -24.37 -3.37 -1.44
CA ARG A 303 -24.24 -2.13 -2.23
C ARG A 303 -22.82 -1.95 -2.80
N TYR A 304 -21.79 -2.22 -1.99
CA TYR A 304 -20.38 -2.00 -2.35
C TYR A 304 -19.65 -3.27 -2.78
N ARG A 305 -20.35 -4.36 -3.11
CA ARG A 305 -19.75 -5.66 -3.48
C ARG A 305 -18.76 -5.62 -4.65
N ALA A 306 -18.91 -4.64 -5.54
CA ALA A 306 -18.04 -4.45 -6.69
C ALA A 306 -17.00 -3.33 -6.48
N ALA A 307 -17.01 -2.68 -5.29
CA ALA A 307 -16.09 -1.61 -4.96
C ALA A 307 -14.74 -2.17 -4.50
N GLU A 308 -13.78 -1.27 -4.35
CA GLU A 308 -12.44 -1.58 -3.82
C GLU A 308 -12.51 -2.35 -2.50
N THR A 309 -11.61 -3.34 -2.33
CA THR A 309 -11.56 -4.22 -1.14
C THR A 309 -11.51 -3.43 0.18
N GLY A 310 -10.89 -2.25 0.18
CA GLY A 310 -10.78 -1.37 1.34
C GLY A 310 -12.12 -0.88 1.86
N PHE A 311 -13.13 -0.71 1.01
CA PHE A 311 -14.41 -0.16 1.42
C PHE A 311 -15.21 -1.08 2.35
N ALA A 312 -15.04 -2.40 2.26
CA ALA A 312 -15.67 -3.34 3.17
C ALA A 312 -15.20 -3.15 4.64
N PHE A 313 -14.02 -2.59 4.85
CA PHE A 313 -13.51 -2.29 6.19
C PHE A 313 -14.18 -1.09 6.85
N TYR A 314 -14.73 -0.15 6.09
CA TYR A 314 -15.56 0.92 6.63
C TYR A 314 -16.82 0.35 7.28
N GLN A 315 -17.49 -0.64 6.64
CA GLN A 315 -18.64 -1.29 7.24
C GLN A 315 -18.26 -2.01 8.54
N LEU A 316 -17.14 -2.75 8.54
CA LEU A 316 -16.68 -3.41 9.75
C LEU A 316 -16.38 -2.39 10.87
N ALA A 317 -15.75 -1.27 10.55
CA ALA A 317 -15.45 -0.21 11.51
C ALA A 317 -16.73 0.42 12.08
N LEU A 318 -17.66 0.84 11.22
CA LEU A 318 -18.88 1.55 11.63
C LEU A 318 -19.85 0.64 12.40
N PHE A 319 -20.14 -0.55 11.88
CA PHE A 319 -21.12 -1.44 12.51
C PHE A 319 -20.59 -2.14 13.77
N CYS A 320 -19.30 -2.15 14.05
CA CYS A 320 -18.78 -2.52 15.36
C CYS A 320 -18.97 -1.43 16.43
N LEU A 321 -19.21 -0.16 16.07
CA LEU A 321 -19.30 0.95 17.02
C LEU A 321 -20.32 0.73 18.14
N PRO A 322 -21.59 0.29 17.90
CA PRO A 322 -22.53 0.04 18.99
C PRO A 322 -21.99 -0.93 20.05
N GLY A 323 -21.39 -2.03 19.62
CA GLY A 323 -20.78 -3.00 20.52
C GLY A 323 -19.56 -2.44 21.28
N LEU A 324 -18.75 -1.59 20.62
CA LEU A 324 -17.60 -0.93 21.24
C LEU A 324 -18.04 0.09 22.29
N VAL A 325 -19.10 0.87 22.02
CA VAL A 325 -19.69 1.81 22.98
C VAL A 325 -20.23 1.04 24.20
N LEU A 326 -20.92 -0.09 23.98
CA LEU A 326 -21.36 -0.95 25.07
C LEU A 326 -20.20 -1.43 25.94
N CYS A 327 -19.12 -1.91 25.34
CA CYS A 327 -17.92 -2.31 26.08
C CYS A 327 -17.31 -1.14 26.89
N TRP A 328 -17.34 0.06 26.33
CA TRP A 328 -16.83 1.26 26.99
C TRP A 328 -17.69 1.64 28.19
N VAL A 329 -19.00 1.75 28.04
CA VAL A 329 -19.97 2.07 29.11
C VAL A 329 -19.89 1.04 30.26
N ARG A 330 -19.63 -0.22 29.94
CA ARG A 330 -19.51 -1.32 30.93
C ARG A 330 -18.11 -1.45 31.54
N GLY A 331 -17.17 -0.56 31.22
CA GLY A 331 -15.79 -0.63 31.72
C GLY A 331 -15.01 -1.87 31.25
N GLN A 332 -15.46 -2.52 30.17
CA GLN A 332 -14.86 -3.75 29.63
C GLN A 332 -13.85 -3.48 28.53
N ILE A 333 -13.03 -2.41 28.71
CA ILE A 333 -12.03 -1.99 27.72
C ILE A 333 -10.79 -2.87 27.84
N ARG A 334 -10.36 -3.45 26.71
CA ARG A 334 -9.08 -4.13 26.60
C ARG A 334 -8.02 -3.23 25.99
N ILE A 335 -6.99 -2.93 26.76
CA ILE A 335 -5.90 -2.04 26.32
C ILE A 335 -5.27 -2.46 24.99
N PRO A 336 -4.93 -3.74 24.74
CA PRO A 336 -4.37 -4.13 23.44
C PRO A 336 -5.30 -3.85 22.25
N ALA A 337 -6.61 -4.08 22.42
CA ALA A 337 -7.61 -3.81 21.40
C ALA A 337 -7.76 -2.30 21.15
N LEU A 338 -7.72 -1.49 22.20
CA LEU A 338 -7.75 -0.04 22.09
C LEU A 338 -6.51 0.48 21.35
N LEU A 339 -5.31 -0.01 21.72
CA LEU A 339 -4.07 0.41 21.07
C LEU A 339 -4.03 0.05 19.57
N LEU A 340 -4.56 -1.12 19.17
CA LEU A 340 -4.70 -1.46 17.75
C LEU A 340 -5.64 -0.49 17.02
N ARG A 341 -6.78 -0.14 17.64
CA ARG A 341 -7.70 0.83 17.03
C ARG A 341 -7.05 2.22 16.88
N LEU A 342 -6.37 2.68 17.90
CA LEU A 342 -5.62 3.95 17.85
C LEU A 342 -4.53 3.91 16.77
N LEU A 343 -3.78 2.81 16.69
CA LEU A 343 -2.78 2.64 15.63
C LEU A 343 -3.44 2.70 14.24
N GLY A 344 -4.55 2.00 14.04
CA GLY A 344 -5.29 2.05 12.77
C GLY A 344 -5.77 3.44 12.40
N VAL A 345 -6.27 4.21 13.38
CA VAL A 345 -6.63 5.63 13.19
C VAL A 345 -5.40 6.46 12.82
N CYS A 346 -4.29 6.33 13.55
CA CYS A 346 -3.05 7.05 13.26
C CYS A 346 -2.52 6.73 11.85
N MET A 347 -2.58 5.46 11.44
CA MET A 347 -2.18 5.04 10.10
C MET A 347 -3.08 5.65 9.02
N GLY A 348 -4.40 5.62 9.22
CA GLY A 348 -5.36 6.24 8.30
C GLY A 348 -5.15 7.75 8.19
N LEU A 349 -4.94 8.44 9.31
CA LEU A 349 -4.65 9.88 9.33
C LEU A 349 -3.32 10.21 8.64
N ALA A 350 -2.26 9.45 8.89
CA ALA A 350 -0.98 9.65 8.21
C ALA A 350 -1.12 9.51 6.68
N MET A 351 -1.89 8.53 6.23
CA MET A 351 -2.21 8.37 4.82
C MET A 351 -3.03 9.54 4.26
N ALA A 352 -4.05 10.00 4.98
CA ALA A 352 -4.88 11.13 4.56
C ALA A 352 -4.11 12.46 4.48
N LEU A 353 -3.04 12.59 5.26
CA LEU A 353 -2.13 13.75 5.18
C LEU A 353 -1.15 13.66 3.99
N SER A 354 -0.93 12.46 3.43
CA SER A 354 0.09 12.21 2.41
C SER A 354 -0.45 11.97 1.01
N SER A 355 -1.77 11.90 0.82
CA SER A 355 -2.35 11.49 -0.47
C SER A 355 -3.67 12.19 -0.74
N ASN A 356 -3.86 12.62 -1.98
CA ASN A 356 -5.07 13.27 -2.50
C ASN A 356 -6.16 12.27 -2.96
N THR A 357 -6.05 10.99 -2.60
CA THR A 357 -7.03 9.96 -3.01
C THR A 357 -8.19 9.81 -2.03
N GLU A 358 -8.58 10.87 -1.34
CA GLU A 358 -9.84 11.06 -0.59
C GLU A 358 -10.15 9.90 0.40
N ALA A 359 -11.37 9.33 0.38
CA ALA A 359 -11.78 8.27 1.30
C ALA A 359 -10.93 6.99 1.19
N ILE A 360 -10.34 6.72 0.04
CA ILE A 360 -9.50 5.55 -0.18
C ILE A 360 -8.25 5.58 0.73
N THR A 361 -7.75 6.76 1.10
CA THR A 361 -6.55 6.91 1.94
C THR A 361 -6.70 6.26 3.31
N PHE A 362 -7.86 6.42 3.95
CA PHE A 362 -8.11 5.84 5.27
C PHE A 362 -8.15 4.31 5.26
N THR A 363 -8.44 3.69 4.09
CA THR A 363 -8.58 2.23 4.01
C THR A 363 -7.35 1.48 4.46
N VAL A 364 -6.16 2.09 4.37
CA VAL A 364 -4.89 1.46 4.79
C VAL A 364 -4.83 1.25 6.31
N GLY A 365 -5.42 2.13 7.11
CA GLY A 365 -5.47 1.99 8.57
C GLY A 365 -6.64 1.13 9.07
N LEU A 366 -7.70 1.01 8.28
CA LEU A 366 -8.94 0.33 8.69
C LEU A 366 -8.77 -1.16 9.04
N PRO A 367 -7.94 -1.97 8.36
CA PRO A 367 -7.71 -3.36 8.77
C PRO A 367 -7.18 -3.47 10.20
N VAL A 368 -6.25 -2.61 10.61
CA VAL A 368 -5.70 -2.60 11.97
C VAL A 368 -6.75 -2.17 12.98
N TYR A 369 -7.55 -1.15 12.64
CA TYR A 369 -8.70 -0.74 13.45
C TYR A 369 -9.72 -1.86 13.61
N ALA A 370 -10.09 -2.52 12.52
CA ALA A 370 -11.06 -3.62 12.49
C ALA A 370 -10.59 -4.81 13.33
N ILE A 371 -9.32 -5.20 13.23
CA ILE A 371 -8.71 -6.23 14.07
C ILE A 371 -8.85 -5.86 15.55
N GLY A 372 -8.58 -4.61 15.91
CA GLY A 372 -8.78 -4.11 17.28
C GLY A 372 -10.24 -4.16 17.72
N ALA A 373 -11.19 -3.85 16.83
CA ALA A 373 -12.63 -3.93 17.14
C ALA A 373 -13.08 -5.39 17.36
N VAL A 374 -12.72 -6.30 16.46
CA VAL A 374 -13.03 -7.74 16.60
C VAL A 374 -12.40 -8.31 17.87
N LEU A 375 -11.14 -7.95 18.17
CA LEU A 375 -10.45 -8.37 19.39
C LEU A 375 -11.18 -7.89 20.66
N GLN A 376 -11.65 -6.64 20.69
CA GLN A 376 -12.41 -6.07 21.81
C GLN A 376 -13.71 -6.85 22.03
N LEU A 377 -14.52 -7.03 20.99
CA LEU A 377 -15.84 -7.65 21.07
C LEU A 377 -15.76 -9.16 21.36
N SER A 378 -14.74 -9.84 20.80
CA SER A 378 -14.55 -11.28 20.99
C SER A 378 -14.05 -11.66 22.39
N ALA A 379 -13.52 -10.71 23.12
CA ALA A 379 -12.89 -10.94 24.42
C ALA A 379 -13.83 -10.76 25.63
N VAL A 380 -15.06 -10.28 25.41
CA VAL A 380 -16.07 -10.11 26.48
C VAL A 380 -16.57 -11.48 26.93
N GLN A 381 -16.53 -11.75 28.26
CA GLN A 381 -16.77 -13.11 28.80
C GLN A 381 -18.15 -13.33 29.43
N ASN A 382 -18.90 -12.28 29.75
CA ASN A 382 -20.23 -12.36 30.35
C ASN A 382 -21.32 -12.89 29.37
N GLU A 383 -22.55 -13.03 29.81
CA GLU A 383 -23.67 -13.50 28.97
C GLU A 383 -23.93 -12.58 27.77
N GLU A 384 -23.88 -11.27 27.95
CA GLU A 384 -23.93 -10.29 26.85
C GLU A 384 -22.79 -10.50 25.85
N GLY A 385 -21.63 -10.93 26.33
CA GLY A 385 -20.47 -11.25 25.52
C GLY A 385 -20.68 -12.40 24.53
N LYS A 386 -21.67 -13.27 24.75
CA LYS A 386 -22.03 -14.30 23.77
C LYS A 386 -22.59 -13.65 22.49
N SER A 387 -23.51 -12.72 22.64
CA SER A 387 -24.12 -11.98 21.53
C SER A 387 -23.09 -11.10 20.81
N LEU A 388 -22.24 -10.39 21.57
CA LEU A 388 -21.15 -9.56 20.99
C LEU A 388 -20.14 -10.41 20.21
N ARG A 389 -19.73 -11.56 20.75
CA ARG A 389 -18.82 -12.48 20.05
C ARG A 389 -19.45 -13.03 18.78
N PHE A 390 -20.71 -13.45 18.84
CA PHE A 390 -21.43 -13.96 17.67
C PHE A 390 -21.49 -12.90 16.57
N PHE A 391 -21.94 -11.70 16.92
CA PHE A 391 -22.01 -10.58 15.98
C PHE A 391 -20.65 -10.25 15.37
N ALA A 392 -19.60 -10.06 16.19
CA ALA A 392 -18.24 -9.78 15.71
C ALA A 392 -17.70 -10.88 14.78
N GLY A 393 -18.01 -12.15 15.10
CA GLY A 393 -17.65 -13.30 14.28
C GLY A 393 -18.34 -13.30 12.92
N VAL A 394 -19.65 -13.08 12.90
CA VAL A 394 -20.44 -13.03 11.66
C VAL A 394 -19.99 -11.86 10.77
N LEU A 395 -19.88 -10.66 11.34
CA LEU A 395 -19.47 -9.47 10.60
C LEU A 395 -18.05 -9.60 10.05
N ALA A 396 -17.10 -10.05 10.87
CA ALA A 396 -15.73 -10.28 10.44
C ALA A 396 -15.62 -11.37 9.35
N ALA A 397 -16.41 -12.46 9.47
CA ALA A 397 -16.45 -13.50 8.46
C ALA A 397 -17.06 -12.99 7.14
N ALA A 398 -18.15 -12.21 7.20
CA ALA A 398 -18.78 -11.61 6.01
C ALA A 398 -17.80 -10.68 5.28
N VAL A 399 -17.14 -9.77 6.02
CA VAL A 399 -16.13 -8.86 5.44
C VAL A 399 -14.95 -9.65 4.88
N LEU A 400 -14.47 -10.69 5.58
CA LEU A 400 -13.41 -11.55 5.07
C LEU A 400 -13.82 -12.25 3.75
N CYS A 401 -15.01 -12.80 3.68
CA CYS A 401 -15.52 -13.43 2.45
C CYS A 401 -15.60 -12.45 1.29
N VAL A 402 -16.13 -11.24 1.53
CA VAL A 402 -16.22 -10.19 0.51
C VAL A 402 -14.84 -9.74 0.06
N THR A 403 -13.95 -9.39 0.99
CA THR A 403 -12.61 -8.89 0.64
C THR A 403 -11.76 -9.95 -0.04
N PHE A 404 -11.83 -11.20 0.42
CA PHE A 404 -11.10 -12.30 -0.20
C PHE A 404 -11.65 -12.63 -1.60
N SER A 405 -12.98 -12.61 -1.78
CA SER A 405 -13.61 -12.75 -3.09
C SER A 405 -13.19 -11.63 -4.04
N CYS A 406 -13.26 -10.37 -3.60
CA CYS A 406 -12.78 -9.23 -4.40
C CYS A 406 -11.30 -9.39 -4.75
N ARG A 407 -10.48 -9.84 -3.79
CA ARG A 407 -9.04 -10.06 -4.01
C ARG A 407 -8.77 -11.08 -5.10
N ILE A 408 -9.62 -12.10 -5.24
CA ILE A 408 -9.49 -13.14 -6.26
C ILE A 408 -10.05 -12.67 -7.60
N THR A 409 -11.21 -12.01 -7.61
CA THR A 409 -11.98 -11.76 -8.83
C THR A 409 -11.66 -10.42 -9.50
N GLN A 410 -11.29 -9.39 -8.74
CA GLN A 410 -10.98 -8.08 -9.31
C GLN A 410 -9.58 -8.06 -9.89
N VAL A 411 -9.46 -7.44 -11.06
CA VAL A 411 -8.19 -7.18 -11.72
C VAL A 411 -7.94 -5.67 -11.71
N PHE A 412 -6.76 -5.27 -11.27
CA PHE A 412 -6.40 -3.87 -11.19
C PHE A 412 -5.73 -3.43 -12.50
N ARG A 413 -6.37 -2.49 -13.20
CA ARG A 413 -5.87 -1.85 -14.42
C ARG A 413 -5.47 -2.84 -15.52
N ASP A 414 -6.27 -3.91 -15.69
CA ASP A 414 -6.19 -4.83 -16.83
C ASP A 414 -7.62 -5.32 -17.13
N GLY A 415 -7.78 -6.17 -18.10
CA GLY A 415 -9.07 -6.74 -18.47
C GLY A 415 -9.69 -7.63 -17.37
N PRO A 416 -10.98 -7.99 -17.50
CA PRO A 416 -11.63 -8.95 -16.63
C PRO A 416 -10.87 -10.28 -16.55
N LEU A 417 -10.88 -10.96 -15.40
CA LEU A 417 -10.09 -12.16 -15.15
C LEU A 417 -10.24 -13.25 -16.23
N ASN A 418 -11.44 -13.41 -16.79
CA ASN A 418 -11.74 -14.40 -17.83
C ASN A 418 -11.17 -14.04 -19.21
N THR A 419 -10.71 -12.80 -19.43
CA THR A 419 -10.10 -12.35 -20.69
C THR A 419 -8.57 -12.39 -20.66
N LEU A 420 -7.96 -12.70 -19.51
CA LEU A 420 -6.51 -12.75 -19.33
C LEU A 420 -5.95 -14.10 -19.81
N THR A 421 -5.91 -14.30 -21.11
CA THR A 421 -5.57 -15.58 -21.74
C THR A 421 -4.13 -15.64 -22.24
N GLN A 422 -3.51 -14.49 -22.52
CA GLN A 422 -2.15 -14.42 -23.07
C GLN A 422 -1.11 -14.36 -21.97
N THR A 423 -0.07 -15.19 -22.07
CA THR A 423 1.06 -15.16 -21.13
C THR A 423 2.20 -14.34 -21.75
N LEU A 424 2.66 -13.34 -21.02
CA LEU A 424 3.84 -12.56 -21.41
C LEU A 424 5.09 -13.42 -21.19
N THR A 425 5.94 -13.53 -22.21
CA THR A 425 7.10 -14.44 -22.20
C THR A 425 8.39 -13.73 -21.84
N ASP A 426 8.48 -12.43 -22.10
CA ASP A 426 9.73 -11.68 -22.01
C ASP A 426 9.57 -10.37 -21.24
N GLY A 427 10.70 -9.73 -20.96
CA GLY A 427 10.75 -8.45 -20.24
C GLY A 427 10.29 -8.53 -18.77
N PRO A 428 10.04 -7.38 -18.14
CA PRO A 428 9.73 -7.27 -16.72
C PRO A 428 8.47 -8.01 -16.29
N ALA A 429 7.47 -8.11 -17.17
CA ALA A 429 6.18 -8.75 -16.89
C ALA A 429 6.14 -10.24 -17.30
N ALA A 430 7.26 -10.85 -17.67
CA ALA A 430 7.31 -12.26 -18.04
C ALA A 430 6.68 -13.16 -16.96
N GLY A 431 5.84 -14.11 -17.40
CA GLY A 431 5.07 -15.01 -16.54
C GLY A 431 3.69 -14.50 -16.14
N LEU A 432 3.36 -13.23 -16.37
CA LEU A 432 2.02 -12.71 -16.13
C LEU A 432 1.08 -13.01 -17.29
N ARG A 433 -0.21 -13.14 -16.97
CA ARG A 433 -1.28 -13.27 -17.94
C ARG A 433 -2.06 -11.97 -18.08
N THR A 434 -2.34 -11.58 -19.34
CA THR A 434 -3.07 -10.36 -19.70
C THR A 434 -4.01 -10.63 -20.87
N THR A 435 -4.68 -9.59 -21.38
CA THR A 435 -5.50 -9.69 -22.59
C THR A 435 -4.62 -9.82 -23.83
N GLU A 436 -5.20 -10.29 -24.95
CA GLU A 436 -4.50 -10.36 -26.23
C GLU A 436 -4.05 -8.98 -26.72
N GLU A 437 -4.92 -7.97 -26.57
CA GLU A 437 -4.64 -6.59 -26.92
C GLU A 437 -3.43 -6.06 -26.13
N HIS A 438 -3.47 -6.15 -24.80
CA HIS A 438 -2.37 -5.67 -23.95
C HIS A 438 -1.07 -6.45 -24.19
N ALA A 439 -1.14 -7.75 -24.48
CA ALA A 439 0.05 -8.52 -24.82
C ALA A 439 0.68 -8.04 -26.14
N GLY A 440 -0.12 -7.71 -27.13
CA GLY A 440 0.33 -7.13 -28.39
C GLY A 440 1.00 -5.78 -28.20
N GLN A 441 0.36 -4.88 -27.46
CA GLN A 441 0.89 -3.55 -27.11
C GLN A 441 2.23 -3.66 -26.33
N TYR A 442 2.26 -4.52 -25.32
CA TYR A 442 3.47 -4.77 -24.54
C TYR A 442 4.62 -5.24 -25.42
N GLY A 443 4.36 -6.20 -26.32
CA GLY A 443 5.37 -6.72 -27.26
C GLY A 443 5.90 -5.66 -28.21
N GLN A 444 5.05 -4.77 -28.72
CA GLN A 444 5.48 -3.67 -29.60
C GLN A 444 6.42 -2.70 -28.88
N ILE A 445 6.12 -2.34 -27.62
CA ILE A 445 6.95 -1.45 -26.84
C ILE A 445 8.28 -2.12 -26.49
N LEU A 446 8.29 -3.41 -26.13
CA LEU A 446 9.53 -4.16 -25.88
C LEU A 446 10.43 -4.18 -27.11
N ALA A 447 9.90 -4.51 -28.28
CA ALA A 447 10.65 -4.55 -29.53
C ALA A 447 11.24 -3.18 -29.88
N MET A 448 10.51 -2.09 -29.63
CA MET A 448 11.02 -0.74 -29.78
C MET A 448 12.20 -0.49 -28.82
N LEU A 449 12.06 -0.84 -27.54
CA LEU A 449 13.13 -0.63 -26.54
C LEU A 449 14.38 -1.46 -26.86
N GLU A 450 14.22 -2.71 -27.26
CA GLU A 450 15.32 -3.57 -27.72
C GLU A 450 16.08 -2.94 -28.92
N SER A 451 15.32 -2.40 -29.90
CA SER A 451 15.92 -1.69 -31.04
C SER A 451 16.71 -0.45 -30.62
N LEU A 452 16.24 0.28 -29.60
CA LEU A 452 16.97 1.43 -29.05
C LEU A 452 18.23 0.98 -28.31
N GLU A 453 18.16 -0.11 -27.53
CA GLU A 453 19.31 -0.65 -26.78
C GLU A 453 20.38 -1.26 -27.71
N ASP A 454 19.99 -1.76 -28.87
CA ASP A 454 20.94 -2.24 -29.87
C ASP A 454 21.71 -1.10 -30.54
N THR A 455 21.08 0.08 -30.62
CA THR A 455 21.65 1.24 -31.32
C THR A 455 22.39 2.19 -30.37
N TYR A 456 21.86 2.42 -29.18
CA TYR A 456 22.35 3.45 -28.27
C TYR A 456 22.97 2.87 -27.01
N SER A 457 23.98 3.55 -26.45
CA SER A 457 24.65 3.19 -25.21
C SER A 457 23.72 3.37 -24.01
N SER A 458 23.80 2.48 -23.02
CA SER A 458 23.10 2.58 -21.73
C SER A 458 23.49 3.80 -20.87
N GLU A 459 24.49 4.58 -21.28
CA GLU A 459 24.78 5.87 -20.65
C GLU A 459 23.76 6.97 -20.97
N ASN A 460 23.00 6.79 -22.07
CA ASN A 460 21.93 7.71 -22.41
C ASN A 460 20.78 7.64 -21.40
N ARG A 461 20.17 8.78 -21.12
CA ARG A 461 18.95 8.84 -20.32
C ARG A 461 17.71 8.75 -21.23
N ILE A 462 16.70 7.99 -20.79
CA ILE A 462 15.42 7.87 -21.48
C ILE A 462 14.31 8.57 -20.70
N PHE A 463 13.38 9.22 -21.38
CA PHE A 463 12.19 9.82 -20.81
C PHE A 463 10.93 9.33 -21.52
N PHE A 464 9.97 8.80 -20.75
CA PHE A 464 8.63 8.47 -21.23
C PHE A 464 7.65 9.57 -20.82
N THR A 465 7.00 10.19 -21.79
CA THR A 465 6.03 11.30 -21.52
C THR A 465 4.73 10.81 -20.91
N SER A 466 4.36 9.55 -21.16
CA SER A 466 3.18 8.90 -20.62
C SER A 466 3.46 8.14 -19.33
N ILE A 467 2.41 7.67 -18.63
CA ILE A 467 2.57 6.79 -17.47
C ILE A 467 3.01 5.39 -17.95
N LEU A 468 4.31 5.22 -18.08
CA LEU A 468 4.94 3.96 -18.48
C LEU A 468 6.09 3.58 -17.54
N PRO A 469 5.87 3.44 -16.22
CA PRO A 469 6.98 3.12 -15.30
C PRO A 469 7.66 1.79 -15.64
N TRP A 470 6.94 0.82 -16.19
CA TRP A 470 7.55 -0.44 -16.58
C TRP A 470 8.54 -0.30 -17.74
N GLY A 471 8.42 0.72 -18.56
CA GLY A 471 9.41 1.03 -19.60
C GLY A 471 10.80 1.27 -19.00
N TYR A 472 10.88 1.92 -17.85
CA TYR A 472 12.15 2.09 -17.12
C TYR A 472 12.66 0.79 -16.45
N LEU A 473 11.82 -0.23 -16.31
CA LEU A 473 12.24 -1.56 -15.88
C LEU A 473 12.71 -2.41 -17.07
N ALA A 474 12.09 -2.21 -18.23
CA ALA A 474 12.40 -2.93 -19.44
C ALA A 474 13.68 -2.43 -20.09
N ALA A 475 13.86 -1.11 -20.15
CA ALA A 475 15.01 -0.48 -20.77
C ALA A 475 16.23 -0.41 -19.83
N ASP A 476 17.42 -0.65 -20.37
CA ASP A 476 18.69 -0.52 -19.64
C ASP A 476 19.25 0.92 -19.71
N PHE A 477 18.34 1.90 -19.73
CA PHE A 477 18.65 3.32 -19.70
C PHE A 477 18.24 3.95 -18.36
N PRO A 478 19.07 4.85 -17.77
CA PRO A 478 18.65 5.63 -16.62
C PRO A 478 17.46 6.53 -16.93
N CYS A 479 16.58 6.72 -15.96
CA CYS A 479 15.44 7.61 -16.10
C CYS A 479 15.89 9.07 -16.26
N GLY A 480 15.40 9.75 -17.29
CA GLY A 480 15.70 11.14 -17.61
C GLY A 480 14.62 12.13 -17.18
N ALA A 481 13.77 11.75 -16.21
CA ALA A 481 12.67 12.58 -15.73
C ALA A 481 12.73 12.78 -14.21
N PRO A 482 12.11 13.85 -13.67
CA PRO A 482 12.05 14.11 -12.23
C PRO A 482 11.30 13.03 -11.45
N THR A 483 10.46 12.24 -12.11
CA THR A 483 9.81 11.06 -11.53
C THR A 483 9.58 9.99 -12.59
N ALA A 484 9.64 8.73 -12.18
CA ALA A 484 9.26 7.61 -13.03
C ALA A 484 7.73 7.48 -13.24
N TRP A 485 6.92 8.30 -12.56
CA TRP A 485 5.47 8.33 -12.77
C TRP A 485 5.17 9.08 -14.07
N ARG A 486 4.56 10.21 -14.01
CA ARG A 486 4.23 11.05 -15.17
C ARG A 486 4.87 12.41 -14.99
N THR A 487 5.47 12.92 -16.03
CA THR A 487 5.87 14.33 -16.10
C THR A 487 5.41 14.89 -17.44
N LYS A 488 4.62 15.95 -17.40
CA LYS A 488 4.17 16.64 -18.60
C LYS A 488 5.33 17.40 -19.23
N LEU A 489 5.41 17.41 -20.56
CA LEU A 489 6.42 18.16 -21.29
C LEU A 489 6.34 19.67 -21.00
N SER A 490 5.14 20.21 -20.81
CA SER A 490 4.89 21.60 -20.45
C SER A 490 5.07 21.93 -18.96
N SER A 491 5.55 20.99 -18.15
CA SER A 491 5.67 21.19 -16.70
C SER A 491 6.87 22.06 -16.34
N PRO A 492 6.70 23.19 -15.60
CA PRO A 492 7.82 23.96 -15.06
C PRO A 492 8.77 23.13 -14.19
N ARG A 493 8.28 22.04 -13.64
CA ARG A 493 9.07 21.09 -12.86
C ARG A 493 10.09 20.33 -13.71
N LEU A 494 9.74 20.03 -14.96
CA LEU A 494 10.65 19.43 -15.93
C LEU A 494 11.79 20.38 -16.28
N GLU A 495 11.46 21.65 -16.52
CA GLU A 495 12.45 22.70 -16.78
C GLU A 495 13.40 22.86 -15.58
N SER A 496 12.87 23.01 -14.37
CA SER A 496 13.70 23.07 -13.14
C SER A 496 14.57 21.83 -12.94
N TYR A 497 14.12 20.66 -13.39
CA TYR A 497 14.93 19.43 -13.33
C TYR A 497 16.12 19.53 -14.27
N TYR A 498 15.94 20.01 -15.49
CA TYR A 498 17.01 20.10 -16.47
C TYR A 498 17.98 21.27 -16.24
N GLU A 499 17.68 22.19 -15.33
CA GLU A 499 18.67 23.18 -14.86
C GLU A 499 19.85 22.51 -14.12
N THR A 500 19.63 21.36 -13.52
CA THR A 500 20.61 20.65 -12.68
C THR A 500 20.93 19.24 -13.16
N HIS A 501 20.18 18.71 -14.12
CA HIS A 501 20.32 17.35 -14.64
C HIS A 501 20.52 17.37 -16.16
N LEU A 502 21.14 16.30 -16.66
CA LEU A 502 21.27 16.11 -18.10
C LEU A 502 19.88 15.92 -18.74
N VAL A 503 19.64 16.64 -19.80
CA VAL A 503 18.49 16.47 -20.67
C VAL A 503 18.53 15.06 -21.27
N PRO A 504 17.41 14.32 -21.35
CA PRO A 504 17.37 12.96 -21.86
C PRO A 504 17.79 12.92 -23.34
N ALA A 505 18.62 11.97 -23.68
CA ALA A 505 19.02 11.76 -25.06
C ALA A 505 17.93 11.03 -25.88
N ILE A 506 17.04 10.31 -25.21
CA ILE A 506 15.95 9.55 -25.82
C ILE A 506 14.64 9.96 -25.15
N VAL A 507 13.68 10.44 -25.95
CA VAL A 507 12.33 10.79 -25.45
C VAL A 507 11.31 9.97 -26.22
N VAL A 508 10.47 9.24 -25.49
CA VAL A 508 9.43 8.35 -26.05
C VAL A 508 8.06 8.93 -25.77
N VAL A 509 7.32 9.20 -26.84
CA VAL A 509 5.95 9.68 -26.84
C VAL A 509 5.05 8.58 -27.35
N LEU A 510 4.27 7.92 -26.49
CA LEU A 510 3.35 6.86 -26.92
C LEU A 510 2.20 7.42 -27.75
N LYS A 511 1.84 6.74 -28.85
CA LYS A 511 0.77 7.16 -29.75
C LYS A 511 -0.63 6.85 -29.22
N GLU A 512 -0.76 5.82 -28.43
CA GLU A 512 -2.01 5.37 -27.85
C GLU A 512 -1.89 5.25 -26.35
N ASN A 513 -3.04 5.24 -25.73
CA ASN A 513 -3.16 5.03 -24.31
C ASN A 513 -2.89 3.56 -23.95
N MET A 514 -1.63 3.19 -23.89
CA MET A 514 -1.18 1.83 -23.69
C MET A 514 -1.37 1.39 -22.23
N GLY A 515 -2.61 1.00 -21.88
CA GLY A 515 -2.87 0.21 -20.67
C GLY A 515 -2.83 0.97 -19.34
N ALA A 516 -2.73 2.27 -19.31
CA ALA A 516 -3.11 3.01 -18.12
C ALA A 516 -4.63 3.18 -18.09
N SER A 517 -5.19 3.53 -16.93
CA SER A 517 -6.63 3.77 -16.83
C SER A 517 -7.10 4.66 -17.97
N PRO A 518 -8.14 4.29 -18.73
CA PRO A 518 -8.69 5.10 -19.83
C PRO A 518 -8.96 6.55 -19.42
N ASP A 519 -9.30 6.78 -18.15
CA ASP A 519 -9.66 8.07 -17.58
C ASP A 519 -8.45 8.99 -17.30
N LYS A 520 -7.20 8.52 -17.46
CA LYS A 520 -5.99 9.27 -17.07
C LYS A 520 -5.02 9.55 -18.22
N HIS A 521 -5.33 9.12 -19.41
CA HIS A 521 -4.52 9.34 -20.61
C HIS A 521 -5.22 10.21 -21.64
N ASP A 522 -5.66 11.36 -21.22
CA ASP A 522 -5.77 12.41 -22.20
C ASP A 522 -4.33 12.81 -22.57
N LEU A 523 -3.85 12.28 -23.70
CA LEU A 523 -2.83 12.93 -24.49
C LEU A 523 -3.49 14.24 -24.98
N ASN A 524 -3.74 15.17 -24.05
CA ASN A 524 -4.27 16.47 -24.39
C ASN A 524 -3.23 17.17 -25.23
N GLU A 525 -3.64 17.78 -26.34
CA GLU A 525 -2.80 18.68 -27.15
C GLU A 525 -2.02 19.69 -26.29
N ASN A 526 -2.58 20.09 -25.15
CA ASN A 526 -1.93 20.94 -24.14
C ASN A 526 -0.71 20.33 -23.44
N GLU A 527 -0.47 19.02 -23.56
CA GLU A 527 0.73 18.38 -23.01
C GLU A 527 1.94 18.51 -23.94
N PHE A 528 1.67 18.73 -25.23
CA PHE A 528 2.68 18.94 -26.28
C PHE A 528 2.89 20.44 -26.50
N SER A 529 3.39 21.10 -25.45
CA SER A 529 3.68 22.54 -25.46
C SER A 529 4.85 22.83 -24.51
N GLY A 530 5.40 24.03 -24.64
CA GLY A 530 6.49 24.51 -23.79
C GLY A 530 7.87 24.35 -24.39
N PRO A 531 8.90 24.97 -23.77
CA PRO A 531 10.23 25.09 -24.34
C PRO A 531 10.88 23.73 -24.65
N PHE A 532 10.67 22.74 -23.82
CA PHE A 532 11.26 21.42 -24.05
C PHE A 532 10.59 20.69 -25.23
N TRP A 533 9.28 20.87 -25.44
CA TRP A 533 8.61 20.33 -26.62
C TRP A 533 9.10 21.00 -27.90
N GLU A 534 9.27 22.32 -27.90
CA GLU A 534 9.84 23.08 -29.02
C GLU A 534 11.28 22.60 -29.33
N GLU A 535 12.11 22.39 -28.30
CA GLU A 535 13.46 21.84 -28.46
C GLU A 535 13.44 20.44 -29.09
N LEU A 536 12.50 19.57 -28.69
CA LEU A 536 12.37 18.24 -29.31
C LEU A 536 12.04 18.32 -30.78
N GLN A 537 11.14 19.22 -31.17
CA GLN A 537 10.72 19.38 -32.56
C GLN A 537 11.83 19.97 -33.45
N GLU A 538 12.62 20.89 -32.91
CA GLU A 538 13.65 21.61 -33.67
C GLU A 538 14.99 20.87 -33.73
N ASN A 539 15.39 20.23 -32.62
CA ASN A 539 16.78 19.79 -32.45
C ASN A 539 16.93 18.27 -32.35
N TYR A 540 15.85 17.49 -32.18
CA TYR A 540 15.93 16.03 -32.08
C TYR A 540 15.55 15.36 -33.39
N SER A 541 16.23 14.26 -33.71
CA SER A 541 15.83 13.38 -34.82
C SER A 541 14.61 12.58 -34.42
N HIS A 542 13.59 12.54 -35.31
CA HIS A 542 12.34 11.81 -35.08
C HIS A 542 12.38 10.44 -35.74
N ILE A 543 12.05 9.39 -34.97
CA ILE A 543 11.87 8.01 -35.43
C ILE A 543 10.45 7.58 -35.10
N ALA A 544 9.65 7.23 -36.12
CA ALA A 544 8.29 6.77 -35.94
C ALA A 544 8.26 5.23 -35.78
N TYR A 545 7.78 4.76 -34.61
CA TYR A 545 7.41 3.37 -34.39
C TYR A 545 5.89 3.21 -34.45
N PRO A 546 5.38 1.96 -34.66
CA PRO A 546 3.92 1.74 -34.61
C PRO A 546 3.28 2.20 -33.28
N CYS A 547 3.95 2.00 -32.16
CA CYS A 547 3.47 2.29 -30.81
C CYS A 547 3.88 3.66 -30.26
N ALA A 548 4.89 4.32 -30.82
CA ALA A 548 5.45 5.56 -30.27
C ALA A 548 6.17 6.39 -31.33
N ASP A 549 6.25 7.69 -31.05
CA ASP A 549 7.20 8.60 -31.68
C ASP A 549 8.39 8.78 -30.73
N VAL A 550 9.61 8.51 -31.24
CA VAL A 550 10.85 8.56 -30.49
C VAL A 550 11.70 9.72 -31.00
N TYR A 551 12.09 10.58 -30.09
CA TYR A 551 12.95 11.72 -30.36
C TYR A 551 14.36 11.44 -29.83
N ILE A 552 15.36 11.53 -30.69
CA ILE A 552 16.77 11.23 -30.39
C ILE A 552 17.60 12.49 -30.47
N SER A 553 18.27 12.84 -29.39
CA SER A 553 19.18 13.97 -29.31
C SER A 553 20.38 13.76 -30.24
N PRO A 554 20.88 14.81 -30.92
CA PRO A 554 22.16 14.72 -31.66
C PRO A 554 23.36 14.41 -30.74
N LYS A 555 23.21 14.54 -29.42
CA LYS A 555 24.21 14.18 -28.41
C LYS A 555 24.07 12.73 -27.90
N ALA A 556 23.14 11.94 -28.47
CA ALA A 556 22.96 10.55 -28.08
C ALA A 556 24.22 9.73 -28.40
N ILE A 557 24.70 8.98 -27.41
CA ILE A 557 25.90 8.14 -27.53
C ILE A 557 25.48 6.83 -28.18
N LEU A 558 26.14 6.48 -29.29
CA LEU A 558 25.93 5.19 -29.95
C LEU A 558 26.61 4.06 -29.18
N LYS A 559 26.08 2.85 -29.32
CA LYS A 559 26.66 1.65 -28.72
C LYS A 559 27.98 1.32 -29.41
N GLY A 560 29.07 1.28 -28.63
CA GLY A 560 30.43 1.00 -29.14
C GLY A 560 31.14 2.20 -29.73
N ALA A 561 30.64 3.42 -29.56
CA ALA A 561 31.30 4.67 -29.97
C ALA A 561 32.42 5.07 -29.00
#